data_871e156b37b6d3c45ca35bfccda0368a
#
_entry.id   871e156b37b6d3c45ca35bfccda0368a
#
_cell.length_a   1.000
_cell.length_b   1.000
_cell.length_c   1.000
_cell.angle_alpha   90.00
_cell.angle_beta   90.00
_cell.angle_gamma   90.00
#
_symmetry.space_group_name_H-M   'P 1'
#
loop_
_entity.id
_entity.type
_entity.pdbx_description
1 polymer ?
#
loop_
_entity_poly.entity_id
_entity_poly.type
_entity_poly.pdbx_seq_one_letter_code
_entity_poly.pdbx_strand_id
1 'polypeptide(L)'
;AIADRDLGGARKLVAHARHAAESARDAHFRGVMERSLKVILINASRGLDPEVGRQLLRQVDDAISLGKTVDLQSLIDQHLHTTDAETERTLNDRVLRARDEIVKIRQAGRDTVSMEGKLADAAIAIQERRFSNADGLLDGIEHDFQSMREALRGEAAEVLGRARGELNHAQASGLPVDAPVAMMLKEAESAYAEGRYGD
;
A
#
# COMPACT_ATOMS: atom_id res chain seq x y z
N ALA A 1 30.74 62.91 -0.09
CA ALA A 1 29.45 62.95 0.63
C ALA A 1 28.28 62.23 -0.08
N ILE A 2 28.45 61.77 -1.34
CA ILE A 2 27.40 61.04 -2.10
C ILE A 2 27.48 59.50 -1.87
N ALA A 3 28.68 59.01 -1.56
CA ALA A 3 28.90 57.55 -1.39
C ALA A 3 28.32 56.95 -0.09
N ASP A 4 28.17 57.73 0.99
CA ASP A 4 27.71 57.17 2.28
C ASP A 4 26.18 56.99 2.40
N ARG A 5 25.38 57.69 1.59
CA ARG A 5 23.93 57.55 1.62
C ARG A 5 23.43 56.28 0.93
N ASP A 6 24.20 55.74 0.01
CA ASP A 6 23.79 54.56 -0.76
C ASP A 6 24.18 53.23 -0.07
N LEU A 7 25.25 53.26 0.77
CA LEU A 7 25.68 52.07 1.49
C LEU A 7 24.69 51.57 2.55
N GLY A 8 23.96 52.49 3.20
CA GLY A 8 22.93 52.13 4.17
C GLY A 8 21.71 51.46 3.55
N GLY A 9 21.30 51.93 2.37
CA GLY A 9 20.25 51.34 1.56
C GLY A 9 20.65 49.97 1.01
N ALA A 10 21.86 49.87 0.47
CA ALA A 10 22.38 48.61 -0.04
C ALA A 10 22.50 47.53 1.06
N ARG A 11 22.99 47.89 2.26
CA ARG A 11 23.05 46.94 3.40
C ARG A 11 21.66 46.42 3.81
N LYS A 12 20.64 47.29 3.84
CA LYS A 12 19.25 46.87 4.14
C LYS A 12 18.70 45.96 3.08
N LEU A 13 18.95 46.23 1.79
CA LEU A 13 18.50 45.35 0.69
C LEU A 13 19.17 43.98 0.74
N VAL A 14 20.48 43.94 1.01
CA VAL A 14 21.21 42.66 1.18
C VAL A 14 20.70 41.88 2.38
N ALA A 15 20.44 42.55 3.53
CA ALA A 15 19.84 41.86 4.68
C ALA A 15 18.43 41.31 4.41
N HIS A 16 17.61 42.08 3.68
CA HIS A 16 16.28 41.63 3.26
C HIS A 16 16.34 40.44 2.28
N ALA A 17 17.19 40.51 1.29
CA ALA A 17 17.39 39.45 0.32
C ALA A 17 17.90 38.17 0.99
N ARG A 18 18.87 38.32 1.93
CA ARG A 18 19.34 37.18 2.73
C ARG A 18 18.25 36.54 3.56
N HIS A 19 17.45 37.32 4.28
CA HIS A 19 16.33 36.82 5.09
C HIS A 19 15.28 36.15 4.22
N ALA A 20 14.95 36.71 3.06
CA ALA A 20 13.98 36.08 2.11
C ALA A 20 14.51 34.76 1.56
N ALA A 21 15.83 34.67 1.23
CA ALA A 21 16.46 33.44 0.78
C ALA A 21 16.46 32.35 1.87
N GLU A 22 16.82 32.72 3.10
CA GLU A 22 16.79 31.81 4.25
C GLU A 22 15.37 31.29 4.51
N SER A 23 14.35 32.14 4.49
CA SER A 23 12.95 31.76 4.68
C SER A 23 12.44 30.85 3.55
N ALA A 24 12.78 31.13 2.29
CA ALA A 24 12.42 30.29 1.16
C ALA A 24 13.07 28.91 1.22
N ARG A 25 14.34 28.86 1.62
CA ARG A 25 15.08 27.62 1.85
C ARG A 25 14.41 26.78 2.93
N ASP A 26 14.11 27.36 4.08
CA ASP A 26 13.51 26.64 5.22
C ASP A 26 12.11 26.12 4.88
N ALA A 27 11.33 26.88 4.09
CA ALA A 27 10.04 26.43 3.58
C ALA A 27 10.18 25.24 2.63
N HIS A 28 11.17 25.25 1.73
CA HIS A 28 11.48 24.15 0.84
C HIS A 28 11.82 22.88 1.61
N PHE A 29 12.72 22.96 2.58
CA PHE A 29 13.13 21.79 3.38
C PHE A 29 12.00 21.21 4.22
N ARG A 30 11.16 22.04 4.84
CA ARG A 30 9.96 21.56 5.55
C ARG A 30 9.02 20.79 4.62
N GLY A 31 8.78 21.27 3.41
CA GLY A 31 7.94 20.57 2.42
C GLY A 31 8.53 19.24 1.98
N VAL A 32 9.86 19.10 1.90
CA VAL A 32 10.54 17.82 1.64
C VAL A 32 10.38 16.87 2.82
N MET A 33 10.61 17.34 4.05
CA MET A 33 10.45 16.54 5.27
C MET A 33 9.03 16.03 5.45
N GLU A 34 8.01 16.84 5.18
CA GLU A 34 6.61 16.42 5.26
C GLU A 34 6.27 15.31 4.26
N ARG A 35 6.79 15.41 3.03
CA ARG A 35 6.62 14.35 2.01
C ARG A 35 7.30 13.05 2.42
N SER A 36 8.54 13.14 2.89
CA SER A 36 9.29 11.98 3.38
C SER A 36 8.61 11.31 4.56
N LEU A 37 8.07 12.09 5.50
CA LEU A 37 7.33 11.55 6.63
C LEU A 37 6.07 10.79 6.20
N LYS A 38 5.32 11.29 5.22
CA LYS A 38 4.16 10.57 4.67
C LYS A 38 4.55 9.22 4.09
N VAL A 39 5.64 9.15 3.32
CA VAL A 39 6.12 7.88 2.75
C VAL A 39 6.58 6.91 3.84
N ILE A 40 7.28 7.39 4.87
CA ILE A 40 7.68 6.56 6.03
C ILE A 40 6.45 5.99 6.74
N LEU A 41 5.40 6.79 6.94
CA LEU A 41 4.16 6.34 7.59
C LEU A 41 3.43 5.28 6.74
N ILE A 42 3.38 5.45 5.42
CA ILE A 42 2.83 4.45 4.50
C ILE A 42 3.62 3.13 4.60
N ASN A 43 4.94 3.19 4.58
CA ASN A 43 5.79 2.01 4.70
C ASN A 43 5.63 1.32 6.07
N ALA A 44 5.56 2.09 7.16
CA ALA A 44 5.33 1.57 8.50
C ALA A 44 3.97 0.87 8.65
N SER A 45 2.92 1.39 8.02
CA SER A 45 1.59 0.76 8.03
C SER A 45 1.58 -0.61 7.35
N ARG A 46 2.61 -0.92 6.56
CA ARG A 46 2.80 -2.18 5.85
C ARG A 46 3.83 -3.11 6.48
N GLY A 47 4.30 -2.81 7.67
CA GLY A 47 5.26 -3.63 8.40
C GLY A 47 6.71 -3.47 7.95
N LEU A 48 7.04 -2.44 7.14
CA LEU A 48 8.43 -2.07 6.89
C LEU A 48 8.99 -1.30 8.08
N ASP A 49 10.28 -1.53 8.37
CA ASP A 49 10.95 -0.84 9.48
C ASP A 49 11.11 0.66 9.15
N PRO A 50 10.38 1.56 9.83
CA PRO A 50 10.48 2.99 9.59
C PRO A 50 11.72 3.63 10.21
N GLU A 51 12.55 2.88 10.95
CA GLU A 51 13.61 3.48 11.77
C GLU A 51 14.72 4.10 10.92
N VAL A 52 15.07 3.47 9.78
CA VAL A 52 16.08 4.04 8.85
C VAL A 52 15.64 5.41 8.34
N GLY A 53 14.38 5.53 7.92
CA GLY A 53 13.81 6.80 7.48
C GLY A 53 13.75 7.83 8.61
N ARG A 54 13.40 7.43 9.83
CA ARG A 54 13.39 8.31 11.01
C ARG A 54 14.76 8.81 11.39
N GLN A 55 15.79 7.95 11.30
CA GLN A 55 17.19 8.36 11.57
C GLN A 55 17.67 9.41 10.58
N LEU A 56 17.40 9.23 9.28
CA LEU A 56 17.72 10.21 8.26
C LEU A 56 16.99 11.55 8.49
N LEU A 57 15.69 11.51 8.85
CA LEU A 57 14.96 12.74 9.19
C LEU A 57 15.54 13.46 10.41
N ARG A 58 15.97 12.75 11.45
CA ARG A 58 16.66 13.36 12.60
C ARG A 58 17.97 14.03 12.17
N GLN A 59 18.78 13.37 11.33
CA GLN A 59 20.00 13.95 10.78
C GLN A 59 19.74 15.23 9.98
N VAL A 60 18.66 15.26 9.20
CA VAL A 60 18.23 16.46 8.46
C VAL A 60 17.84 17.58 9.43
N ASP A 61 17.05 17.28 10.46
CA ASP A 61 16.62 18.25 11.47
C ASP A 61 17.80 18.83 12.25
N ASP A 62 18.73 17.99 12.65
CA ASP A 62 19.99 18.39 13.30
C ASP A 62 20.84 19.29 12.37
N ALA A 63 20.95 18.95 11.09
CA ALA A 63 21.70 19.76 10.13
C ALA A 63 21.06 21.14 9.89
N ILE A 64 19.72 21.21 9.83
CA ILE A 64 18.97 22.48 9.77
C ILE A 64 19.28 23.32 11.01
N SER A 65 19.18 22.73 12.20
CA SER A 65 19.41 23.41 13.49
C SER A 65 20.81 23.94 13.63
N LEU A 66 21.81 23.26 13.05
CA LEU A 66 23.21 23.65 13.05
C LEU A 66 23.61 24.61 11.90
N GLY A 67 22.67 24.96 11.01
CA GLY A 67 22.90 25.82 9.86
C GLY A 67 23.81 25.22 8.79
N LYS A 68 23.99 23.90 8.76
CA LYS A 68 24.84 23.18 7.79
C LYS A 68 24.07 22.92 6.49
N THR A 69 24.02 23.90 5.60
CA THR A 69 23.18 23.85 4.39
C THR A 69 23.73 22.97 3.26
N VAL A 70 25.04 22.78 3.17
CA VAL A 70 25.65 22.00 2.08
C VAL A 70 25.42 20.49 2.29
N ASP A 71 25.55 20.01 3.53
CA ASP A 71 25.32 18.60 3.86
C ASP A 71 23.86 18.24 3.85
N LEU A 72 22.98 19.23 4.07
CA LEU A 72 21.54 19.06 4.17
C LEU A 72 20.92 18.57 2.87
N GLN A 73 21.27 19.15 1.73
CA GLN A 73 20.72 18.74 0.44
C GLN A 73 21.09 17.28 0.14
N SER A 74 22.35 16.90 0.38
CA SER A 74 22.82 15.52 0.18
C SER A 74 22.08 14.53 1.08
N LEU A 75 21.85 14.87 2.35
CA LEU A 75 21.09 14.03 3.28
C LEU A 75 19.63 13.87 2.84
N ILE A 76 18.98 14.93 2.37
CA ILE A 76 17.61 14.91 1.87
C ILE A 76 17.53 14.06 0.61
N ASP A 77 18.42 14.24 -0.34
CA ASP A 77 18.45 13.49 -1.59
C ASP A 77 18.69 12.01 -1.33
N GLN A 78 19.62 11.67 -0.43
CA GLN A 78 19.85 10.29 0.00
C GLN A 78 18.59 9.68 0.66
N HIS A 79 17.95 10.44 1.56
CA HIS A 79 16.73 9.98 2.23
C HIS A 79 15.60 9.73 1.23
N LEU A 80 15.34 10.69 0.33
CA LEU A 80 14.30 10.53 -0.70
C LEU A 80 14.58 9.33 -1.59
N HIS A 81 15.82 9.18 -2.04
CA HIS A 81 16.18 8.06 -2.91
C HIS A 81 16.01 6.71 -2.22
N THR A 82 16.46 6.57 -0.97
CA THR A 82 16.30 5.34 -0.19
C THR A 82 14.82 5.04 0.06
N THR A 83 14.04 6.03 0.48
CA THR A 83 12.63 5.87 0.80
C THR A 83 11.81 5.54 -0.45
N ASP A 84 12.09 6.18 -1.58
CA ASP A 84 11.44 5.90 -2.87
C ASP A 84 11.76 4.48 -3.33
N ALA A 85 13.02 4.04 -3.25
CA ALA A 85 13.43 2.70 -3.67
C ALA A 85 12.78 1.60 -2.81
N GLU A 86 12.70 1.78 -1.50
CA GLU A 86 12.01 0.86 -0.59
C GLU A 86 10.51 0.80 -0.88
N THR A 87 9.88 1.96 -1.11
CA THR A 87 8.46 2.06 -1.45
C THR A 87 8.18 1.36 -2.77
N GLU A 88 8.97 1.64 -3.80
CA GLU A 88 8.84 1.02 -5.12
C GLU A 88 8.95 -0.52 -5.03
N ARG A 89 9.94 -1.02 -4.28
CA ARG A 89 10.12 -2.45 -4.05
C ARG A 89 8.89 -3.06 -3.38
N THR A 90 8.39 -2.45 -2.31
CA THR A 90 7.23 -2.95 -1.56
C THR A 90 5.97 -2.98 -2.41
N LEU A 91 5.72 -1.93 -3.19
CA LEU A 91 4.57 -1.88 -4.09
C LEU A 91 4.68 -2.90 -5.22
N ASN A 92 5.88 -3.11 -5.78
CA ASN A 92 6.11 -4.15 -6.78
C ASN A 92 5.87 -5.56 -6.20
N ASP A 93 6.30 -5.84 -4.96
CA ASP A 93 6.01 -7.12 -4.29
C ASP A 93 4.50 -7.32 -4.06
N ARG A 94 3.74 -6.24 -3.79
CA ARG A 94 2.27 -6.30 -3.72
C ARG A 94 1.64 -6.56 -5.09
N VAL A 95 2.13 -5.92 -6.15
CA VAL A 95 1.68 -6.16 -7.53
C VAL A 95 1.86 -7.64 -7.92
N LEU A 96 3.02 -8.22 -7.61
CA LEU A 96 3.28 -9.64 -7.90
C LEU A 96 2.30 -10.54 -7.16
N ARG A 97 2.10 -10.33 -5.85
CA ARG A 97 1.14 -11.11 -5.06
C ARG A 97 -0.30 -10.98 -5.57
N ALA A 98 -0.72 -9.76 -5.89
CA ALA A 98 -2.04 -9.51 -6.43
C ALA A 98 -2.23 -10.21 -7.80
N ARG A 99 -1.21 -10.20 -8.65
CA ARG A 99 -1.22 -10.91 -9.94
C ARG A 99 -1.40 -12.41 -9.77
N ASP A 100 -0.66 -13.03 -8.85
CA ASP A 100 -0.75 -14.46 -8.59
C ASP A 100 -2.15 -14.85 -8.08
N GLU A 101 -2.74 -14.02 -7.23
CA GLU A 101 -4.10 -14.25 -6.72
C GLU A 101 -5.16 -14.08 -7.82
N ILE A 102 -5.04 -13.06 -8.67
CA ILE A 102 -5.92 -12.87 -9.84
C ILE A 102 -5.88 -14.09 -10.76
N VAL A 103 -4.70 -14.67 -11.00
CA VAL A 103 -4.56 -15.86 -11.84
C VAL A 103 -5.34 -17.05 -11.24
N LYS A 104 -5.25 -17.28 -9.93
CA LYS A 104 -6.01 -18.35 -9.25
C LYS A 104 -7.51 -18.13 -9.36
N ILE A 105 -7.98 -16.91 -9.13
CA ILE A 105 -9.39 -16.54 -9.23
C ILE A 105 -9.92 -16.75 -10.65
N ARG A 106 -9.13 -16.37 -11.67
CA ARG A 106 -9.47 -16.62 -13.07
C ARG A 106 -9.54 -18.11 -13.39
N GLN A 107 -8.60 -18.92 -12.88
CA GLN A 107 -8.61 -20.38 -13.04
C GLN A 107 -9.84 -21.02 -12.39
N ALA A 108 -10.36 -20.44 -11.31
CA ALA A 108 -11.62 -20.82 -10.70
C ALA A 108 -12.88 -20.32 -11.49
N GLY A 109 -12.69 -19.75 -12.70
CA GLY A 109 -13.78 -19.34 -13.59
C GLY A 109 -14.48 -18.04 -13.19
N ARG A 110 -13.86 -17.21 -12.33
CA ARG A 110 -14.42 -15.92 -11.89
C ARG A 110 -13.93 -14.78 -12.77
N ASP A 111 -14.75 -13.74 -12.90
CA ASP A 111 -14.39 -12.52 -13.62
C ASP A 111 -13.33 -11.71 -12.85
N THR A 112 -12.25 -11.37 -13.53
CA THR A 112 -11.10 -10.64 -12.97
C THR A 112 -10.78 -9.35 -13.73
N VAL A 113 -11.57 -8.96 -14.73
CA VAL A 113 -11.29 -7.83 -15.63
C VAL A 113 -11.07 -6.53 -14.88
N SER A 114 -11.92 -6.22 -13.89
CA SER A 114 -11.79 -5.01 -13.07
C SER A 114 -10.49 -5.00 -12.25
N MET A 115 -10.12 -6.12 -11.64
CA MET A 115 -8.89 -6.24 -10.84
C MET A 115 -7.65 -6.17 -11.71
N GLU A 116 -7.68 -6.74 -12.91
CA GLU A 116 -6.59 -6.65 -13.88
C GLU A 116 -6.37 -5.22 -14.36
N GLY A 117 -7.44 -4.47 -14.60
CA GLY A 117 -7.38 -3.04 -14.92
C GLY A 117 -6.72 -2.24 -13.79
N LYS A 118 -7.19 -2.40 -12.56
CA LYS A 118 -6.59 -1.74 -11.38
C LYS A 118 -5.12 -2.11 -11.21
N LEU A 119 -4.74 -3.37 -11.46
CA LEU A 119 -3.37 -3.83 -11.35
C LEU A 119 -2.45 -3.19 -12.40
N ALA A 120 -2.92 -3.05 -13.63
CA ALA A 120 -2.19 -2.36 -14.69
C ALA A 120 -2.00 -0.87 -14.34
N ASP A 121 -3.04 -0.20 -13.85
CA ASP A 121 -2.97 1.20 -13.43
C ASP A 121 -2.03 1.39 -12.23
N ALA A 122 -2.01 0.44 -11.28
CA ALA A 122 -1.08 0.45 -10.16
C ALA A 122 0.38 0.33 -10.64
N ALA A 123 0.66 -0.56 -11.59
CA ALA A 123 2.00 -0.71 -12.16
C ALA A 123 2.47 0.58 -12.87
N ILE A 124 1.59 1.22 -13.64
CA ILE A 124 1.88 2.52 -14.28
C ILE A 124 2.14 3.59 -13.22
N ALA A 125 1.31 3.67 -12.17
CA ALA A 125 1.48 4.64 -11.10
C ALA A 125 2.81 4.47 -10.35
N ILE A 126 3.30 3.23 -10.17
CA ILE A 126 4.63 2.94 -9.60
C ILE A 126 5.74 3.50 -10.52
N GLN A 127 5.67 3.23 -11.82
CA GLN A 127 6.65 3.73 -12.79
C GLN A 127 6.70 5.26 -12.83
N GLU A 128 5.57 5.91 -12.66
CA GLU A 128 5.45 7.37 -12.60
C GLU A 128 5.72 7.94 -11.20
N ARG A 129 6.17 7.12 -10.24
CA ARG A 129 6.40 7.49 -8.83
C ARG A 129 5.20 8.09 -8.11
N ARG A 130 4.00 7.79 -8.56
CA ARG A 130 2.72 8.15 -7.91
C ARG A 130 2.34 7.11 -6.86
N PHE A 131 3.22 6.90 -5.88
CA PHE A 131 3.15 5.79 -4.92
C PHE A 131 1.84 5.75 -4.11
N SER A 132 1.32 6.90 -3.70
CA SER A 132 0.05 6.97 -2.98
C SER A 132 -1.14 6.50 -3.83
N ASN A 133 -1.10 6.76 -5.15
CA ASN A 133 -2.13 6.29 -6.07
C ASN A 133 -2.01 4.78 -6.30
N ALA A 134 -0.79 4.29 -6.53
CA ALA A 134 -0.53 2.85 -6.68
C ALA A 134 -1.02 2.07 -5.46
N ASP A 135 -0.76 2.60 -4.28
CA ASP A 135 -1.17 2.04 -3.01
C ASP A 135 -2.68 1.92 -2.88
N GLY A 136 -3.42 3.01 -3.14
CA GLY A 136 -4.88 3.01 -3.11
C GLY A 136 -5.50 2.03 -4.12
N LEU A 137 -4.88 1.87 -5.30
CA LEU A 137 -5.33 0.88 -6.29
C LEU A 137 -5.12 -0.55 -5.80
N LEU A 138 -3.98 -0.84 -5.17
CA LEU A 138 -3.69 -2.16 -4.59
C LEU A 138 -4.59 -2.47 -3.39
N ASP A 139 -4.88 -1.48 -2.53
CA ASP A 139 -5.86 -1.63 -1.45
C ASP A 139 -7.26 -1.95 -2.00
N GLY A 140 -7.64 -1.30 -3.11
CA GLY A 140 -8.88 -1.60 -3.82
C GLY A 140 -8.95 -3.03 -4.36
N ILE A 141 -7.84 -3.58 -4.86
CA ILE A 141 -7.76 -4.99 -5.30
C ILE A 141 -7.87 -5.94 -4.10
N GLU A 142 -7.20 -5.65 -3.00
CA GLU A 142 -7.28 -6.46 -1.77
C GLU A 142 -8.70 -6.49 -1.21
N HIS A 143 -9.41 -5.37 -1.28
CA HIS A 143 -10.83 -5.29 -0.91
C HIS A 143 -11.71 -6.15 -1.85
N ASP A 144 -11.47 -6.10 -3.16
CA ASP A 144 -12.19 -6.95 -4.13
C ASP A 144 -11.95 -8.45 -3.83
N PHE A 145 -10.71 -8.85 -3.48
CA PHE A 145 -10.41 -10.22 -3.06
C PHE A 145 -11.18 -10.64 -1.82
N GLN A 146 -11.25 -9.78 -0.80
CA GLN A 146 -12.00 -10.09 0.42
C GLN A 146 -13.48 -10.25 0.12
N SER A 147 -14.06 -9.32 -0.64
CA SER A 147 -15.47 -9.37 -1.04
C SER A 147 -15.81 -10.65 -1.82
N MET A 148 -14.90 -11.07 -2.72
CA MET A 148 -15.07 -12.31 -3.47
C MET A 148 -14.99 -13.56 -2.59
N ARG A 149 -14.04 -13.60 -1.63
CA ARG A 149 -13.92 -14.70 -0.67
C ARG A 149 -15.18 -14.82 0.22
N GLU A 150 -15.73 -13.69 0.65
CA GLU A 150 -16.97 -13.66 1.43
C GLU A 150 -18.16 -14.16 0.62
N ALA A 151 -18.27 -13.77 -0.65
CA ALA A 151 -19.29 -14.27 -1.56
C ALA A 151 -19.18 -15.79 -1.76
N LEU A 152 -17.97 -16.29 -2.06
CA LEU A 152 -17.72 -17.73 -2.22
C LEU A 152 -18.04 -18.51 -0.94
N ARG A 153 -17.66 -17.96 0.21
CA ARG A 153 -18.02 -18.57 1.51
C ARG A 153 -19.53 -18.66 1.70
N GLY A 154 -20.25 -17.60 1.33
CA GLY A 154 -21.72 -17.57 1.40
C GLY A 154 -22.35 -18.61 0.47
N GLU A 155 -21.92 -18.68 -0.78
CA GLU A 155 -22.38 -19.66 -1.77
C GLU A 155 -22.13 -21.11 -1.28
N ALA A 156 -20.91 -21.38 -0.80
CA ALA A 156 -20.55 -22.71 -0.29
C ALA A 156 -21.37 -23.10 0.95
N ALA A 157 -21.59 -22.16 1.88
CA ALA A 157 -22.42 -22.40 3.05
C ALA A 157 -23.88 -22.74 2.68
N GLU A 158 -24.44 -22.07 1.68
CA GLU A 158 -25.79 -22.32 1.20
C GLU A 158 -25.90 -23.71 0.54
N VAL A 159 -24.91 -24.07 -0.31
CA VAL A 159 -24.87 -25.39 -0.97
C VAL A 159 -24.76 -26.52 0.08
N LEU A 160 -23.83 -26.38 1.04
CA LEU A 160 -23.68 -27.35 2.13
C LEU A 160 -24.92 -27.46 3.00
N GLY A 161 -25.56 -26.32 3.30
CA GLY A 161 -26.83 -26.31 4.05
C GLY A 161 -27.95 -27.06 3.33
N ARG A 162 -28.09 -26.86 2.04
CA ARG A 162 -29.08 -27.61 1.20
C ARG A 162 -28.74 -29.10 1.16
N ALA A 163 -27.51 -29.47 0.86
CA ALA A 163 -27.08 -30.87 0.79
C ALA A 163 -27.31 -31.61 2.13
N ARG A 164 -26.98 -30.96 3.24
CA ARG A 164 -27.26 -31.52 4.59
C ARG A 164 -28.75 -31.67 4.85
N GLY A 165 -29.58 -30.70 4.45
CA GLY A 165 -31.02 -30.74 4.58
C GLY A 165 -31.62 -31.89 3.79
N GLU A 166 -31.21 -32.11 2.56
CA GLU A 166 -31.65 -33.21 1.70
C GLU A 166 -31.25 -34.59 2.27
N LEU A 167 -29.99 -34.69 2.76
CA LEU A 167 -29.51 -35.93 3.39
C LEU A 167 -30.34 -36.29 4.63
N ASN A 168 -30.58 -35.31 5.51
CA ASN A 168 -31.39 -35.51 6.71
C ASN A 168 -32.84 -35.91 6.37
N HIS A 169 -33.43 -35.30 5.33
CA HIS A 169 -34.75 -35.61 4.86
C HIS A 169 -34.83 -37.04 4.31
N ALA A 170 -33.84 -37.47 3.52
CA ALA A 170 -33.76 -38.84 3.00
C ALA A 170 -33.67 -39.87 4.13
N GLN A 171 -32.81 -39.61 5.14
CA GLN A 171 -32.67 -40.47 6.32
C GLN A 171 -33.97 -40.56 7.12
N ALA A 172 -34.66 -39.44 7.35
CA ALA A 172 -35.92 -39.38 8.07
C ALA A 172 -37.07 -40.13 7.33
N SER A 173 -36.96 -40.17 5.99
CA SER A 173 -37.91 -40.87 5.11
C SER A 173 -37.60 -42.37 4.97
N GLY A 174 -36.56 -42.88 5.65
CA GLY A 174 -36.16 -44.30 5.58
C GLY A 174 -35.51 -44.68 4.25
N LEU A 175 -35.12 -43.70 3.44
CA LEU A 175 -34.40 -43.97 2.19
C LEU A 175 -32.96 -44.40 2.50
N PRO A 176 -32.41 -45.41 1.79
CA PRO A 176 -31.03 -45.78 1.95
C PRO A 176 -30.12 -44.60 1.50
N VAL A 177 -29.29 -44.11 2.38
CA VAL A 177 -28.27 -43.14 2.05
C VAL A 177 -26.96 -43.88 1.77
N ASP A 178 -26.47 -43.75 0.54
CA ASP A 178 -25.21 -44.35 0.14
C ASP A 178 -24.05 -43.80 0.95
N ALA A 179 -23.18 -44.66 1.48
CA ALA A 179 -22.01 -44.28 2.25
C ALA A 179 -21.09 -43.26 1.52
N PRO A 180 -20.89 -43.37 0.18
CA PRO A 180 -20.14 -42.36 -0.58
C PRO A 180 -20.71 -40.93 -0.47
N VAL A 181 -22.04 -40.77 -0.50
CA VAL A 181 -22.67 -39.42 -0.41
C VAL A 181 -22.40 -38.77 0.94
N ALA A 182 -22.51 -39.53 2.03
CA ALA A 182 -22.21 -39.05 3.37
C ALA A 182 -20.71 -38.68 3.52
N MET A 183 -19.82 -39.45 2.88
CA MET A 183 -18.37 -39.12 2.86
C MET A 183 -18.11 -37.84 2.06
N MET A 184 -18.67 -37.67 0.88
CA MET A 184 -18.53 -36.48 0.05
C MET A 184 -19.00 -35.23 0.80
N LEU A 185 -20.13 -35.29 1.51
CA LEU A 185 -20.59 -34.15 2.31
C LEU A 185 -19.59 -33.80 3.43
N LYS A 186 -19.05 -34.83 4.11
CA LYS A 186 -18.05 -34.62 5.17
C LYS A 186 -16.75 -34.02 4.62
N GLU A 187 -16.29 -34.43 3.44
CA GLU A 187 -15.14 -33.88 2.76
C GLU A 187 -15.37 -32.41 2.38
N ALA A 188 -16.53 -32.08 1.83
CA ALA A 188 -16.92 -30.72 1.50
C ALA A 188 -17.02 -29.83 2.76
N GLU A 189 -17.54 -30.35 3.86
CA GLU A 189 -17.54 -29.63 5.16
C GLU A 189 -16.12 -29.38 5.69
N SER A 190 -15.21 -30.34 5.51
CA SER A 190 -13.80 -30.17 5.88
C SER A 190 -13.12 -29.11 5.01
N ALA A 191 -13.34 -29.16 3.69
CA ALA A 191 -12.82 -28.15 2.75
C ALA A 191 -13.35 -26.74 3.09
N TYR A 192 -14.65 -26.63 3.42
CA TYR A 192 -15.23 -25.37 3.87
C TYR A 192 -14.59 -24.85 5.16
N ALA A 193 -14.37 -25.70 6.16
CA ALA A 193 -13.74 -25.34 7.43
C ALA A 193 -12.27 -24.89 7.24
N GLU A 194 -11.60 -25.43 6.22
CA GLU A 194 -10.23 -25.07 5.83
C GLU A 194 -10.16 -23.81 4.94
N GLY A 195 -11.31 -23.21 4.61
CA GLY A 195 -11.38 -22.01 3.76
C GLY A 195 -11.20 -22.29 2.26
N ARG A 196 -11.33 -23.55 1.83
CA ARG A 196 -11.28 -23.97 0.41
C ARG A 196 -12.72 -23.97 -0.15
N TYR A 197 -13.18 -22.80 -0.60
CA TYR A 197 -14.56 -22.59 -1.03
C TYR A 197 -14.81 -22.85 -2.53
N GLY A 198 -13.78 -23.09 -3.31
CA GLY A 198 -13.84 -23.27 -4.76
C GLY A 198 -13.58 -24.71 -5.23
N ASP A 199 -13.29 -25.61 -4.30
CA ASP A 199 -13.15 -27.05 -4.54
C ASP A 199 -14.53 -27.73 -4.36
#